data_7e3c0564b634328adf6353fef77d4340
#
_entry.id   7e3c0564b634328adf6353fef77d4340
#
_cell.length_a   1.000
_cell.length_b   1.000
_cell.length_c   1.000
_cell.angle_alpha   90.00
_cell.angle_beta   90.00
_cell.angle_gamma   90.00
#
_symmetry.space_group_name_H-M   'P 1'
#
loop_
_entity.id
_entity.type
_entity.pdbx_description
1 polymer ?
#
loop_
_entity_poly.entity_id
_entity_poly.type
_entity_poly.pdbx_seq_one_letter_code
_entity_poly.pdbx_strand_id
1 'polypeptide(L)'
;MLAVLLSASPATAADAYGAPATRCEITDERLPELSGLVGIGDGVLAMNDGGDQAEVFALDGACAVGEVRTAAVDPYDPEDLALGPDGTVWLADIGDNEQDRETVALIGFRPDGSSTLTRLTYPDGPHDAEAVLMAPDGTPYLVTKEVLGASSVYRPDEPLADGVTLPMTRVLGMGFTLTGTPGGPVGRAGQLLVTGGAVSRDGQRVALRTYTDAYVWPLTDSDVAGALSGPPVRVPLPDSPQGEAIAFAGNDRDLLVSSEGLPAALTLVPVADLAPAPAADAPDGDDGAAAAATDLSGGVNPVTAGLVAAGVATVLVWVGGRLRRRREG
;
A
#
# COMPACT_ATOMS: atom_id res chain seq x y z
N MET A 1 35.20 -41.08 16.37
CA MET A 1 34.93 -39.67 16.08
C MET A 1 33.46 -39.51 15.82
N LEU A 2 32.73 -38.92 16.76
CA LEU A 2 31.27 -38.71 16.66
C LEU A 2 31.05 -37.31 16.11
N ALA A 3 30.49 -37.21 14.91
CA ALA A 3 30.14 -35.91 14.27
C ALA A 3 28.79 -35.45 14.90
N VAL A 4 28.82 -34.36 15.63
CA VAL A 4 27.61 -33.64 16.09
C VAL A 4 27.11 -32.78 14.95
N LEU A 5 26.01 -33.19 14.34
CA LEU A 5 25.23 -32.37 13.41
C LEU A 5 24.47 -31.31 14.21
N LEU A 6 24.94 -30.07 14.18
CA LEU A 6 24.20 -28.91 14.66
C LEU A 6 23.08 -28.62 13.65
N SER A 7 21.85 -28.98 14.01
CA SER A 7 20.66 -28.57 13.28
C SER A 7 20.42 -27.09 13.56
N ALA A 8 20.59 -26.22 12.56
CA ALA A 8 20.12 -24.85 12.63
C ALA A 8 18.58 -24.88 12.63
N SER A 9 17.97 -24.42 13.72
CA SER A 9 16.53 -24.19 13.74
C SER A 9 16.19 -23.05 12.76
N PRO A 10 15.10 -23.15 11.99
CA PRO A 10 14.63 -22.02 11.19
C PRO A 10 14.28 -20.86 12.13
N ALA A 11 14.78 -19.66 11.82
CA ALA A 11 14.39 -18.43 12.51
C ALA A 11 12.87 -18.31 12.48
N THR A 12 12.24 -18.13 13.64
CA THR A 12 10.80 -17.96 13.75
C THR A 12 10.45 -16.54 13.31
N ALA A 13 9.28 -16.36 12.69
CA ALA A 13 8.80 -15.05 12.20
C ALA A 13 8.80 -13.93 13.27
N ALA A 14 8.92 -14.28 14.56
CA ALA A 14 9.02 -13.35 15.68
C ALA A 14 10.31 -12.50 15.69
N ASP A 15 11.33 -12.84 14.89
CA ASP A 15 12.60 -12.10 14.83
C ASP A 15 12.61 -11.01 13.73
N ALA A 16 11.53 -10.92 12.93
CA ALA A 16 11.47 -10.01 11.80
C ALA A 16 10.94 -8.61 12.15
N TYR A 17 10.34 -8.42 13.33
CA TYR A 17 9.78 -7.13 13.77
C TYR A 17 9.81 -7.00 15.29
N GLY A 18 9.84 -5.74 15.78
CA GLY A 18 9.77 -5.42 17.21
C GLY A 18 8.34 -5.18 17.68
N ALA A 19 8.18 -4.94 18.99
CA ALA A 19 6.87 -4.60 19.55
C ALA A 19 6.40 -3.23 19.02
N PRO A 20 5.17 -3.13 18.47
CA PRO A 20 4.61 -1.85 18.06
C PRO A 20 4.44 -0.88 19.22
N ALA A 21 4.59 0.42 18.96
CA ALA A 21 4.42 1.48 19.95
C ALA A 21 3.67 2.67 19.37
N THR A 22 2.59 3.09 19.99
CA THR A 22 1.89 4.33 19.62
C THR A 22 2.82 5.52 19.87
N ARG A 23 3.06 6.33 18.83
CA ARG A 23 3.84 7.57 18.92
C ARG A 23 2.99 8.73 19.44
N CYS A 24 1.81 8.91 18.87
CA CYS A 24 0.85 9.94 19.20
C CYS A 24 -0.53 9.55 18.68
N GLU A 25 -1.54 10.34 19.02
CA GLU A 25 -2.90 10.18 18.51
C GLU A 25 -3.27 11.37 17.62
N ILE A 26 -3.77 11.07 16.43
CA ILE A 26 -4.34 12.06 15.51
C ILE A 26 -5.77 12.33 15.96
N THR A 27 -6.07 13.59 16.28
CA THR A 27 -7.37 14.02 16.80
C THR A 27 -7.99 15.15 16.00
N ASP A 28 -7.31 15.62 14.95
CA ASP A 28 -7.82 16.71 14.11
C ASP A 28 -9.07 16.23 13.33
N GLU A 29 -10.18 16.92 13.54
CA GLU A 29 -11.48 16.55 12.96
C GLU A 29 -11.52 16.59 11.42
N ARG A 30 -10.48 17.15 10.80
CA ARG A 30 -10.32 17.16 9.34
C ARG A 30 -9.74 15.86 8.77
N LEU A 31 -9.26 14.94 9.62
CA LEU A 31 -8.65 13.67 9.23
C LEU A 31 -9.44 12.44 9.75
N PRO A 32 -10.77 12.38 9.59
CA PRO A 32 -11.57 11.25 10.07
C PRO A 32 -11.39 9.97 9.24
N GLU A 33 -10.95 10.09 8.00
CA GLU A 33 -10.81 9.02 7.01
C GLU A 33 -9.35 9.00 6.49
N LEU A 34 -8.38 8.89 7.44
CA LEU A 34 -6.97 8.94 7.12
C LEU A 34 -6.54 7.67 6.36
N SER A 35 -6.16 7.83 5.10
CA SER A 35 -5.73 6.76 4.21
C SER A 35 -4.24 6.82 3.86
N GLY A 36 -3.71 7.90 3.29
CA GLY A 36 -2.31 8.01 2.87
C GLY A 36 -1.37 8.64 3.90
N LEU A 37 -0.13 8.13 3.99
CA LEU A 37 0.94 8.67 4.84
C LEU A 37 2.28 8.78 4.10
N VAL A 38 3.06 9.81 4.43
CA VAL A 38 4.49 9.92 4.09
C VAL A 38 5.28 10.34 5.32
N GLY A 39 6.30 9.58 5.72
CA GLY A 39 7.19 9.93 6.83
C GLY A 39 8.14 11.07 6.47
N ILE A 40 8.19 12.14 7.28
CA ILE A 40 9.09 13.28 7.13
C ILE A 40 9.73 13.66 8.47
N GLY A 41 11.04 13.44 8.60
CA GLY A 41 11.72 13.71 9.86
C GLY A 41 11.07 12.98 11.02
N ASP A 42 10.63 13.75 12.04
CA ASP A 42 9.91 13.21 13.20
C ASP A 42 8.38 13.22 13.02
N GLY A 43 7.88 13.82 11.96
CA GLY A 43 6.45 13.93 11.64
C GLY A 43 6.04 13.10 10.44
N VAL A 44 4.83 13.38 9.94
CA VAL A 44 4.25 12.75 8.75
C VAL A 44 3.51 13.77 7.91
N LEU A 45 3.41 13.51 6.61
CA LEU A 45 2.33 14.04 5.79
C LEU A 45 1.19 13.03 5.78
N ALA A 46 -0.03 13.53 5.80
CA ALA A 46 -1.24 12.73 5.82
C ALA A 46 -2.26 13.30 4.84
N MET A 47 -3.15 12.45 4.37
CA MET A 47 -4.33 12.84 3.61
C MET A 47 -5.54 12.05 4.07
N ASN A 48 -6.70 12.53 3.68
CA ASN A 48 -8.00 11.93 3.97
C ASN A 48 -8.55 11.26 2.71
N ASP A 49 -9.16 10.10 2.86
CA ASP A 49 -9.98 9.51 1.81
C ASP A 49 -11.25 10.34 1.63
N GLY A 50 -11.35 11.04 0.52
CA GLY A 50 -12.49 11.90 0.22
C GLY A 50 -12.28 13.38 0.58
N GLY A 51 -13.35 14.14 0.39
CA GLY A 51 -13.34 15.60 0.44
C GLY A 51 -13.62 16.20 -0.93
N ASP A 52 -13.87 17.51 -0.98
CA ASP A 52 -14.14 18.27 -2.20
C ASP A 52 -12.93 19.08 -2.69
N GLN A 53 -11.77 18.88 -2.05
CA GLN A 53 -10.51 19.50 -2.39
C GLN A 53 -9.34 18.56 -2.06
N ALA A 54 -8.35 18.47 -2.94
CA ALA A 54 -7.14 17.73 -2.64
C ALA A 54 -6.32 18.46 -1.59
N GLU A 55 -6.09 17.81 -0.44
CA GLU A 55 -5.40 18.37 0.72
C GLU A 55 -4.32 17.42 1.25
N VAL A 56 -3.19 18.01 1.67
CA VAL A 56 -2.10 17.30 2.35
C VAL A 56 -1.80 18.02 3.65
N PHE A 57 -1.91 17.32 4.76
CA PHE A 57 -1.72 17.79 6.11
C PHE A 57 -0.33 17.45 6.61
N ALA A 58 0.44 18.42 7.07
CA ALA A 58 1.72 18.17 7.75
C ALA A 58 1.48 18.07 9.26
N LEU A 59 1.78 16.91 9.84
CA LEU A 59 1.68 16.64 11.26
C LEU A 59 3.08 16.57 11.87
N ASP A 60 3.26 17.20 13.03
CA ASP A 60 4.50 17.12 13.80
C ASP A 60 4.64 15.79 14.56
N GLY A 61 5.74 15.63 15.32
CA GLY A 61 6.00 14.41 16.11
C GLY A 61 5.01 14.16 17.25
N ALA A 62 4.12 15.13 17.55
CA ALA A 62 3.03 15.01 18.51
C ALA A 62 1.66 14.82 17.83
N CYS A 63 1.63 14.61 16.51
CA CYS A 63 0.45 14.51 15.66
C CYS A 63 -0.39 15.80 15.59
N ALA A 64 0.17 16.95 15.95
CA ALA A 64 -0.51 18.21 15.76
C ALA A 64 -0.39 18.66 14.30
N VAL A 65 -1.53 19.03 13.69
CA VAL A 65 -1.55 19.55 12.33
C VAL A 65 -0.95 20.96 12.30
N GLY A 66 0.05 21.15 11.46
CA GLY A 66 0.67 22.43 11.16
C GLY A 66 0.22 22.99 9.80
N GLU A 67 1.09 22.91 8.78
CA GLU A 67 0.79 23.34 7.43
C GLU A 67 -0.23 22.41 6.77
N VAL A 68 -1.16 22.98 6.00
CA VAL A 68 -2.03 22.25 5.08
C VAL A 68 -1.77 22.79 3.68
N ARG A 69 -1.44 21.91 2.76
CA ARG A 69 -1.28 22.24 1.34
C ARG A 69 -2.54 21.83 0.61
N THR A 70 -3.05 22.71 -0.26
CA THR A 70 -4.26 22.48 -1.01
C THR A 70 -4.00 22.62 -2.51
N ALA A 71 -4.64 21.81 -3.32
CA ALA A 71 -4.70 22.00 -4.77
C ALA A 71 -6.15 22.26 -5.19
N ALA A 72 -6.34 23.13 -6.20
CA ALA A 72 -7.67 23.45 -6.72
C ALA A 72 -8.17 22.32 -7.65
N VAL A 73 -8.21 21.11 -7.09
CA VAL A 73 -8.68 19.89 -7.74
C VAL A 73 -9.65 19.22 -6.77
N ASP A 74 -10.83 18.89 -7.24
CA ASP A 74 -11.80 18.04 -6.55
C ASP A 74 -11.44 16.59 -6.86
N PRO A 75 -10.84 15.85 -5.90
CA PRO A 75 -10.49 14.45 -6.12
C PRO A 75 -11.76 13.60 -6.06
N TYR A 76 -11.74 12.48 -6.75
CA TYR A 76 -12.88 11.58 -6.79
C TYR A 76 -12.87 10.58 -5.61
N ASP A 77 -11.74 9.90 -5.44
CA ASP A 77 -11.54 8.83 -4.45
C ASP A 77 -10.02 8.72 -4.15
N PRO A 78 -9.48 9.64 -3.30
CA PRO A 78 -8.06 9.68 -2.99
C PRO A 78 -7.70 8.61 -1.95
N GLU A 79 -6.68 7.79 -2.21
CA GLU A 79 -6.38 6.61 -1.42
C GLU A 79 -5.01 6.65 -0.74
N ASP A 80 -3.98 7.23 -1.39
CA ASP A 80 -2.63 7.12 -0.87
C ASP A 80 -1.76 8.35 -1.16
N LEU A 81 -0.64 8.46 -0.44
CA LEU A 81 0.40 9.49 -0.63
C LEU A 81 1.75 8.87 -0.94
N ALA A 82 2.49 9.50 -1.85
CA ALA A 82 3.89 9.17 -2.07
C ALA A 82 4.78 10.42 -2.15
N LEU A 83 6.07 10.27 -1.81
CA LEU A 83 7.06 11.31 -1.97
C LEU A 83 7.94 11.04 -3.20
N GLY A 84 7.94 11.96 -4.15
CA GLY A 84 8.82 11.90 -5.31
C GLY A 84 10.27 12.27 -4.99
N PRO A 85 11.24 11.85 -5.82
CA PRO A 85 12.66 12.13 -5.62
C PRO A 85 13.01 13.63 -5.70
N ASP A 86 12.17 14.42 -6.34
CA ASP A 86 12.28 15.89 -6.44
C ASP A 86 11.62 16.64 -5.27
N GLY A 87 11.05 15.91 -4.29
CA GLY A 87 10.33 16.47 -3.16
C GLY A 87 8.86 16.79 -3.44
N THR A 88 8.35 16.46 -4.62
CA THR A 88 6.91 16.54 -4.92
C THR A 88 6.16 15.49 -4.10
N VAL A 89 5.12 15.91 -3.40
CA VAL A 89 4.18 15.01 -2.72
C VAL A 89 3.06 14.68 -3.68
N TRP A 90 2.85 13.39 -3.94
CA TRP A 90 1.84 12.90 -4.85
C TRP A 90 0.67 12.33 -4.07
N LEU A 91 -0.51 12.94 -4.21
CA LEU A 91 -1.78 12.42 -3.77
C LEU A 91 -2.34 11.54 -4.90
N ALA A 92 -2.65 10.31 -4.57
CA ALA A 92 -3.15 9.33 -5.52
C ALA A 92 -4.68 9.24 -5.45
N ASP A 93 -5.36 9.90 -6.37
CA ASP A 93 -6.81 9.84 -6.59
C ASP A 93 -7.12 8.65 -7.51
N ILE A 94 -7.09 7.43 -6.92
CA ILE A 94 -7.02 6.16 -7.64
C ILE A 94 -8.07 5.13 -7.23
N GLY A 95 -8.86 5.39 -6.20
CA GLY A 95 -9.97 4.55 -5.80
C GLY A 95 -11.09 4.54 -6.83
N ASP A 96 -11.76 3.40 -6.96
CA ASP A 96 -12.88 3.19 -7.88
C ASP A 96 -13.68 1.95 -7.45
N ASN A 97 -14.30 2.04 -6.29
CA ASN A 97 -15.07 0.95 -5.69
C ASN A 97 -16.18 0.39 -6.61
N GLU A 98 -16.71 1.22 -7.54
CA GLU A 98 -17.72 0.82 -8.50
C GLU A 98 -17.13 0.34 -9.84
N GLN A 99 -15.81 0.51 -10.05
CA GLN A 99 -15.06 0.17 -11.26
C GLN A 99 -15.68 0.76 -12.52
N ASP A 100 -15.95 2.06 -12.49
CA ASP A 100 -16.59 2.78 -13.60
C ASP A 100 -15.82 4.03 -14.08
N ARG A 101 -14.67 4.36 -13.45
CA ARG A 101 -13.83 5.50 -13.83
C ARG A 101 -13.06 5.23 -15.13
N GLU A 102 -13.19 6.14 -16.11
CA GLU A 102 -12.36 6.09 -17.32
C GLU A 102 -10.90 6.43 -17.04
N THR A 103 -10.63 7.27 -16.05
CA THR A 103 -9.28 7.68 -15.62
C THR A 103 -9.19 7.81 -14.12
N VAL A 104 -8.03 7.46 -13.58
CA VAL A 104 -7.58 7.83 -12.24
C VAL A 104 -6.55 8.96 -12.33
N ALA A 105 -6.09 9.53 -11.21
CA ALA A 105 -5.20 10.69 -11.26
C ALA A 105 -4.11 10.66 -10.19
N LEU A 106 -2.99 11.32 -10.49
CA LEU A 106 -1.96 11.70 -9.53
C LEU A 106 -1.90 13.24 -9.46
N ILE A 107 -2.09 13.78 -8.26
CA ILE A 107 -2.08 15.23 -7.97
C ILE A 107 -0.77 15.53 -7.26
N GLY A 108 0.13 16.27 -7.91
CA GLY A 108 1.44 16.61 -7.38
C GLY A 108 1.44 17.94 -6.65
N PHE A 109 1.91 17.98 -5.41
CA PHE A 109 2.18 19.17 -4.62
C PHE A 109 3.68 19.44 -4.62
N ARG A 110 4.12 20.39 -5.42
CA ARG A 110 5.54 20.71 -5.58
C ARG A 110 6.10 21.53 -4.43
N PRO A 111 7.43 21.46 -4.17
CA PRO A 111 8.07 22.26 -3.13
C PRO A 111 7.93 23.78 -3.31
N ASP A 112 7.73 24.24 -4.54
CA ASP A 112 7.53 25.67 -4.85
C ASP A 112 6.08 26.16 -4.60
N GLY A 113 5.20 25.28 -4.12
CA GLY A 113 3.79 25.56 -3.85
C GLY A 113 2.86 25.42 -5.05
N SER A 114 3.38 25.07 -6.23
CA SER A 114 2.54 24.77 -7.38
C SER A 114 1.98 23.34 -7.29
N SER A 115 0.85 23.10 -7.98
CA SER A 115 0.28 21.76 -8.12
C SER A 115 0.24 21.32 -9.59
N THR A 116 0.21 20.02 -9.81
CA THR A 116 0.08 19.38 -11.13
C THR A 116 -0.94 18.28 -11.08
N LEU A 117 -1.56 17.97 -12.23
CA LEU A 117 -2.52 16.89 -12.38
C LEU A 117 -2.15 16.03 -13.58
N THR A 118 -1.84 14.76 -13.34
CA THR A 118 -1.66 13.76 -14.40
C THR A 118 -2.77 12.72 -14.29
N ARG A 119 -3.51 12.48 -15.37
CA ARG A 119 -4.48 11.39 -15.45
C ARG A 119 -3.85 10.12 -15.99
N LEU A 120 -4.35 8.98 -15.57
CA LEU A 120 -3.85 7.66 -15.96
C LEU A 120 -5.01 6.79 -16.42
N THR A 121 -4.77 5.93 -17.44
CA THR A 121 -5.75 4.97 -17.94
C THR A 121 -5.23 3.54 -17.82
N TYR A 122 -6.07 2.65 -17.34
CA TYR A 122 -5.76 1.21 -17.33
C TYR A 122 -5.97 0.60 -18.73
N PRO A 123 -5.14 -0.40 -19.13
CA PRO A 123 -5.24 -1.02 -20.45
C PRO A 123 -6.38 -2.03 -20.58
N ASP A 124 -6.91 -2.50 -19.45
CA ASP A 124 -7.83 -3.62 -19.33
C ASP A 124 -9.15 -3.28 -18.60
N GLY A 125 -9.45 -1.99 -18.51
CA GLY A 125 -10.68 -1.45 -17.91
C GLY A 125 -10.45 -0.86 -16.52
N PRO A 126 -11.51 -0.32 -15.89
CA PRO A 126 -11.43 0.30 -14.57
C PRO A 126 -10.97 -0.66 -13.49
N HIS A 127 -10.21 -0.15 -12.52
CA HIS A 127 -9.74 -0.89 -11.35
C HIS A 127 -9.81 0.01 -10.12
N ASP A 128 -10.18 -0.58 -9.00
CA ASP A 128 -10.02 -0.02 -7.68
C ASP A 128 -8.57 -0.21 -7.21
N ALA A 129 -7.84 0.88 -6.96
CA ALA A 129 -6.46 0.85 -6.51
C ALA A 129 -6.29 1.67 -5.23
N GLU A 130 -5.45 1.18 -4.32
CA GLU A 130 -5.34 1.72 -2.96
C GLU A 130 -3.89 2.01 -2.54
N ALA A 131 -2.94 1.77 -3.42
CA ALA A 131 -1.55 2.05 -3.10
C ALA A 131 -0.82 2.71 -4.27
N VAL A 132 0.00 3.71 -3.97
CA VAL A 132 0.96 4.31 -4.89
C VAL A 132 2.38 4.14 -4.39
N LEU A 133 3.22 3.50 -5.19
CA LEU A 133 4.62 3.28 -4.90
C LEU A 133 5.46 4.16 -5.83
N MET A 134 6.04 5.23 -5.31
CA MET A 134 6.90 6.10 -6.10
C MET A 134 8.33 5.59 -6.08
N ALA A 135 8.80 5.05 -7.20
CA ALA A 135 10.18 4.57 -7.31
C ALA A 135 11.21 5.71 -7.20
N PRO A 136 12.46 5.42 -6.81
CA PRO A 136 13.52 6.43 -6.71
C PRO A 136 13.82 7.19 -8.01
N ASP A 137 13.46 6.64 -9.16
CA ASP A 137 13.57 7.31 -10.46
C ASP A 137 12.38 8.19 -10.83
N GLY A 138 11.36 8.26 -9.96
CA GLY A 138 10.15 9.05 -10.17
C GLY A 138 9.03 8.31 -10.92
N THR A 139 9.19 7.02 -11.19
CA THR A 139 8.13 6.19 -11.80
C THR A 139 7.10 5.77 -10.72
N PRO A 140 5.82 6.11 -10.86
CA PRO A 140 4.78 5.62 -9.96
C PRO A 140 4.31 4.23 -10.36
N TYR A 141 3.99 3.41 -9.36
CA TYR A 141 3.33 2.12 -9.53
C TYR A 141 2.03 2.13 -8.72
N LEU A 142 0.91 1.80 -9.35
CA LEU A 142 -0.40 1.67 -8.71
C LEU A 142 -0.69 0.21 -8.43
N VAL A 143 -1.19 -0.10 -7.24
CA VAL A 143 -1.51 -1.48 -6.83
C VAL A 143 -3.00 -1.59 -6.53
N THR A 144 -3.69 -2.52 -7.21
CA THR A 144 -5.14 -2.68 -7.08
C THR A 144 -5.54 -3.41 -5.80
N LYS A 145 -6.74 -3.10 -5.30
CA LYS A 145 -7.42 -3.79 -4.21
C LYS A 145 -8.38 -4.82 -4.78
N GLU A 146 -8.02 -6.08 -4.65
CA GLU A 146 -8.81 -7.17 -5.25
C GLU A 146 -9.41 -8.09 -4.17
N VAL A 147 -10.71 -8.32 -4.26
CA VAL A 147 -11.50 -9.04 -3.25
C VAL A 147 -10.96 -10.44 -2.92
N LEU A 148 -10.31 -11.10 -3.87
CA LEU A 148 -9.70 -12.43 -3.70
C LEU A 148 -8.19 -12.38 -3.51
N GLY A 149 -7.61 -11.18 -3.31
CA GLY A 149 -6.19 -10.99 -3.05
C GLY A 149 -5.29 -11.14 -4.27
N ALA A 150 -5.84 -11.08 -5.48
CA ALA A 150 -5.09 -11.18 -6.73
C ALA A 150 -4.81 -9.79 -7.33
N SER A 151 -4.07 -8.95 -6.58
CA SER A 151 -3.76 -7.57 -6.97
C SER A 151 -2.92 -7.49 -8.24
N SER A 152 -3.13 -6.43 -9.00
CA SER A 152 -2.36 -6.07 -10.19
C SER A 152 -1.54 -4.82 -9.93
N VAL A 153 -0.37 -4.74 -10.55
CA VAL A 153 0.52 -3.57 -10.48
C VAL A 153 0.63 -2.95 -11.86
N TYR A 154 0.35 -1.65 -11.92
CA TYR A 154 0.39 -0.85 -13.14
C TYR A 154 1.38 0.30 -13.01
N ARG A 155 1.99 0.71 -14.10
CA ARG A 155 2.79 1.93 -14.18
C ARG A 155 2.50 2.67 -15.48
N PRO A 156 2.65 4.00 -15.53
CA PRO A 156 2.55 4.73 -16.79
C PRO A 156 3.72 4.38 -17.72
N ASP A 157 3.46 4.47 -19.01
CA ASP A 157 4.45 4.20 -20.06
C ASP A 157 5.44 5.35 -20.25
N GLU A 158 5.05 6.56 -19.82
CA GLU A 158 5.83 7.79 -19.92
C GLU A 158 5.95 8.50 -18.56
N PRO A 159 6.95 9.38 -18.37
CA PRO A 159 7.06 10.19 -17.16
C PRO A 159 5.82 11.07 -16.91
N LEU A 160 5.49 11.27 -15.62
CA LEU A 160 4.38 12.14 -15.22
C LEU A 160 4.57 13.56 -15.75
N ALA A 161 3.50 14.16 -16.28
CA ALA A 161 3.48 15.53 -16.76
C ALA A 161 2.13 16.19 -16.50
N ASP A 162 2.14 17.50 -16.28
CA ASP A 162 0.95 18.27 -15.96
C ASP A 162 -0.04 18.33 -17.12
N GLY A 163 -1.32 18.15 -16.82
CA GLY A 163 -2.43 18.33 -17.76
C GLY A 163 -2.56 17.23 -18.83
N VAL A 164 -1.80 16.12 -18.72
CA VAL A 164 -1.85 15.03 -19.69
C VAL A 164 -2.62 13.82 -19.14
N THR A 165 -3.06 12.95 -20.07
CA THR A 165 -3.55 11.60 -19.75
C THR A 165 -2.57 10.59 -20.35
N LEU A 166 -2.03 9.70 -19.52
CA LEU A 166 -1.04 8.71 -19.90
C LEU A 166 -1.65 7.29 -19.81
N PRO A 167 -1.39 6.44 -20.79
CA PRO A 167 -1.71 5.03 -20.67
C PRO A 167 -0.77 4.35 -19.66
N MET A 168 -1.28 3.33 -19.02
CA MET A 168 -0.50 2.45 -18.14
C MET A 168 -0.30 1.08 -18.77
N THR A 169 0.76 0.42 -18.33
CA THR A 169 1.00 -1.00 -18.60
C THR A 169 0.90 -1.79 -17.29
N ARG A 170 0.20 -2.92 -17.33
CA ARG A 170 0.23 -3.91 -16.25
C ARG A 170 1.59 -4.61 -16.26
N VAL A 171 2.34 -4.47 -15.16
CA VAL A 171 3.72 -4.99 -15.06
C VAL A 171 3.84 -6.22 -14.17
N LEU A 172 2.88 -6.44 -13.26
CA LEU A 172 2.90 -7.58 -12.34
C LEU A 172 1.48 -7.96 -11.94
N GLY A 173 1.25 -9.25 -11.68
CA GLY A 173 0.15 -9.78 -10.89
C GLY A 173 0.73 -10.41 -9.62
N MET A 174 0.16 -10.09 -8.46
CA MET A 174 0.62 -10.62 -7.18
C MET A 174 -0.55 -11.08 -6.34
N GLY A 175 -0.29 -11.89 -5.32
CA GLY A 175 -1.35 -12.46 -4.50
C GLY A 175 -1.03 -12.45 -3.02
N PHE A 176 -2.06 -12.16 -2.22
CA PHE A 176 -2.01 -12.25 -0.77
C PHE A 176 -2.76 -13.49 -0.28
N THR A 177 -2.34 -14.04 0.84
CA THR A 177 -2.91 -15.25 1.42
C THR A 177 -3.39 -14.99 2.85
N LEU A 178 -4.30 -15.82 3.33
CA LEU A 178 -4.79 -15.74 4.70
C LEU A 178 -3.65 -15.99 5.70
N THR A 179 -3.40 -15.02 6.57
CA THR A 179 -2.29 -15.02 7.54
C THR A 179 -2.70 -15.43 8.95
N GLY A 180 -3.99 -15.29 9.26
CA GLY A 180 -4.52 -15.48 10.61
C GLY A 180 -4.39 -14.24 11.50
N THR A 181 -3.79 -13.14 11.04
CA THR A 181 -3.72 -11.87 11.78
C THR A 181 -5.14 -11.31 11.95
N PRO A 182 -5.58 -10.99 13.19
CA PRO A 182 -6.89 -10.41 13.43
C PRO A 182 -6.92 -8.93 13.03
N GLY A 183 -8.13 -8.39 12.81
CA GLY A 183 -8.35 -6.97 12.57
C GLY A 183 -9.08 -6.66 11.27
N GLY A 184 -9.23 -5.36 11.02
CA GLY A 184 -9.88 -4.81 9.85
C GLY A 184 -11.42 -4.92 9.84
N PRO A 185 -12.08 -4.15 8.94
CA PRO A 185 -13.54 -4.01 8.92
C PRO A 185 -14.26 -5.22 8.34
N VAL A 186 -13.56 -6.06 7.56
CA VAL A 186 -14.15 -7.18 6.80
C VAL A 186 -13.63 -8.56 7.28
N GLY A 187 -13.11 -8.65 8.50
CA GLY A 187 -12.62 -9.87 9.10
C GLY A 187 -11.50 -10.52 8.26
N ARG A 188 -11.57 -11.85 8.03
CA ARG A 188 -10.49 -12.59 7.33
C ARG A 188 -10.25 -12.11 5.90
N ALA A 189 -11.24 -11.57 5.21
CA ALA A 189 -11.05 -11.03 3.87
C ALA A 189 -10.08 -9.83 3.86
N GLY A 190 -10.04 -9.05 4.94
CA GLY A 190 -9.11 -7.94 5.11
C GLY A 190 -7.62 -8.31 5.04
N GLN A 191 -7.28 -9.59 5.26
CA GLN A 191 -5.92 -10.11 5.11
C GLN A 191 -5.45 -10.18 3.63
N LEU A 192 -6.38 -10.03 2.70
CA LEU A 192 -6.14 -10.17 1.26
C LEU A 192 -6.18 -8.84 0.51
N LEU A 193 -6.80 -7.81 1.11
CA LEU A 193 -7.09 -6.54 0.46
C LEU A 193 -5.95 -5.55 0.70
N VAL A 194 -5.30 -5.12 -0.37
CA VAL A 194 -4.31 -4.01 -0.30
C VAL A 194 -5.05 -2.73 0.10
N THR A 195 -4.46 -1.95 1.01
CA THR A 195 -5.03 -0.70 1.54
C THR A 195 -4.01 0.44 1.60
N GLY A 196 -2.79 0.25 1.12
CA GLY A 196 -1.78 1.30 1.07
C GLY A 196 -0.40 0.77 0.75
N GLY A 197 0.53 1.67 0.47
CA GLY A 197 1.89 1.33 0.13
C GLY A 197 2.90 2.45 0.41
N ALA A 198 4.17 2.10 0.41
CA ALA A 198 5.24 3.07 0.59
C ALA A 198 6.55 2.60 -0.04
N VAL A 199 7.36 3.56 -0.48
CA VAL A 199 8.78 3.36 -0.79
C VAL A 199 9.59 4.15 0.22
N SER A 200 10.66 3.55 0.78
CA SER A 200 11.55 4.26 1.72
C SER A 200 12.29 5.39 1.00
N ARG A 201 12.61 6.47 1.73
CA ARG A 201 13.25 7.65 1.14
C ARG A 201 14.67 7.37 0.64
N ASP A 202 15.34 6.39 1.26
CA ASP A 202 16.65 5.91 0.80
C ASP A 202 16.56 5.02 -0.47
N GLY A 203 15.32 4.70 -0.92
CA GLY A 203 15.05 3.89 -2.11
C GLY A 203 15.44 2.42 -1.97
N GLN A 204 15.63 1.91 -0.75
CA GLN A 204 16.10 0.54 -0.52
C GLN A 204 15.01 -0.44 -0.11
N ARG A 205 13.80 0.05 0.15
CA ARG A 205 12.67 -0.78 0.59
C ARG A 205 11.38 -0.33 -0.06
N VAL A 206 10.51 -1.29 -0.30
CA VAL A 206 9.11 -1.07 -0.66
C VAL A 206 8.23 -1.86 0.29
N ALA A 207 7.11 -1.28 0.68
CA ALA A 207 6.11 -1.91 1.53
C ALA A 207 4.73 -1.84 0.90
N LEU A 208 3.94 -2.89 1.08
CA LEU A 208 2.49 -2.89 0.85
C LEU A 208 1.81 -3.29 2.16
N ARG A 209 0.61 -2.76 2.36
CA ARG A 209 -0.23 -3.06 3.50
C ARG A 209 -1.53 -3.70 3.04
N THR A 210 -2.02 -4.66 3.81
CA THR A 210 -3.42 -5.05 3.87
C THR A 210 -4.04 -4.48 5.14
N TYR A 211 -5.35 -4.69 5.38
CA TYR A 211 -5.94 -4.22 6.64
C TYR A 211 -5.20 -4.73 7.88
N THR A 212 -4.54 -5.89 7.80
CA THR A 212 -4.00 -6.60 8.97
C THR A 212 -2.49 -6.83 8.94
N ASP A 213 -1.85 -6.76 7.80
CA ASP A 213 -0.45 -7.12 7.64
C ASP A 213 0.29 -6.12 6.75
N ALA A 214 1.56 -5.87 7.04
CA ALA A 214 2.49 -5.24 6.11
C ALA A 214 3.41 -6.29 5.50
N TYR A 215 3.81 -6.04 4.27
CA TYR A 215 4.75 -6.85 3.51
C TYR A 215 5.86 -5.92 3.03
N VAL A 216 7.11 -6.26 3.33
CA VAL A 216 8.28 -5.42 3.05
C VAL A 216 9.28 -6.19 2.21
N TRP A 217 9.73 -5.58 1.12
CA TRP A 217 10.73 -6.12 0.20
C TRP A 217 11.95 -5.23 0.14
N PRO A 218 13.14 -5.78 -0.07
CA PRO A 218 14.30 -5.00 -0.50
C PRO A 218 14.05 -4.44 -1.91
N LEU A 219 14.37 -3.17 -2.12
CA LEU A 219 14.29 -2.51 -3.40
C LEU A 219 15.72 -2.24 -3.91
N THR A 220 15.97 -2.55 -5.18
CA THR A 220 17.25 -2.34 -5.84
C THR A 220 17.02 -1.72 -7.21
N ASP A 221 17.84 -0.78 -7.61
CA ASP A 221 17.84 -0.16 -8.94
C ASP A 221 16.49 0.41 -9.40
N SER A 222 15.68 0.90 -8.45
CA SER A 222 14.31 1.42 -8.70
C SER A 222 13.33 0.40 -9.31
N ASP A 223 13.67 -0.89 -9.35
CA ASP A 223 12.82 -1.94 -9.92
C ASP A 223 11.77 -2.43 -8.91
N VAL A 224 10.72 -1.65 -8.76
CA VAL A 224 9.59 -1.97 -7.87
C VAL A 224 8.91 -3.27 -8.28
N ALA A 225 8.68 -3.50 -9.58
CA ALA A 225 8.03 -4.71 -10.06
C ALA A 225 8.89 -5.96 -9.78
N GLY A 226 10.21 -5.87 -9.98
CA GLY A 226 11.16 -6.93 -9.63
C GLY A 226 11.18 -7.20 -8.13
N ALA A 227 11.20 -6.16 -7.28
CA ALA A 227 11.14 -6.30 -5.83
C ALA A 227 9.87 -7.04 -5.39
N LEU A 228 8.69 -6.60 -5.85
CA LEU A 228 7.39 -7.19 -5.52
C LEU A 228 7.22 -8.64 -6.03
N SER A 229 8.00 -9.05 -7.02
CA SER A 229 8.03 -10.43 -7.52
C SER A 229 8.77 -11.39 -6.59
N GLY A 230 9.59 -10.87 -5.70
CA GLY A 230 10.35 -11.63 -4.72
C GLY A 230 9.54 -11.98 -3.47
N PRO A 231 10.12 -12.75 -2.53
CA PRO A 231 9.50 -13.03 -1.26
C PRO A 231 9.57 -11.83 -0.30
N PRO A 232 8.44 -11.40 0.31
CA PRO A 232 8.44 -10.34 1.31
C PRO A 232 8.81 -10.84 2.70
N VAL A 233 9.22 -9.91 3.55
CA VAL A 233 9.11 -10.05 4.99
C VAL A 233 7.72 -9.60 5.42
N ARG A 234 6.92 -10.51 5.96
CA ARG A 234 5.59 -10.20 6.49
C ARG A 234 5.67 -9.72 7.94
N VAL A 235 4.97 -8.65 8.22
CA VAL A 235 4.86 -8.01 9.54
C VAL A 235 3.39 -7.94 9.93
N PRO A 236 2.90 -8.72 10.90
CA PRO A 236 1.56 -8.54 11.45
C PRO A 236 1.43 -7.16 12.07
N LEU A 237 0.37 -6.44 11.71
CA LEU A 237 0.11 -5.10 12.23
C LEU A 237 -0.79 -5.15 13.47
N PRO A 238 -0.75 -4.11 14.31
CA PRO A 238 -1.71 -3.96 15.40
C PRO A 238 -3.14 -3.98 14.88
N ASP A 239 -4.04 -4.60 15.66
CA ASP A 239 -5.47 -4.58 15.37
C ASP A 239 -5.96 -3.13 15.29
N SER A 240 -6.64 -2.80 14.22
CA SER A 240 -7.20 -1.48 13.97
C SER A 240 -8.53 -1.60 13.22
N PRO A 241 -9.48 -0.69 13.46
CA PRO A 241 -10.82 -0.79 12.87
C PRO A 241 -10.82 -0.80 11.36
N GLN A 242 -10.02 0.07 10.73
CA GLN A 242 -9.88 0.23 9.28
C GLN A 242 -8.47 0.74 8.98
N GLY A 243 -7.52 -0.19 9.06
CA GLY A 243 -6.11 0.12 8.92
C GLY A 243 -5.70 0.30 7.47
N GLU A 244 -5.43 1.53 7.02
CA GLU A 244 -5.12 1.85 5.64
C GLU A 244 -3.73 2.46 5.47
N ALA A 245 -3.42 3.50 6.21
CA ALA A 245 -2.21 4.26 6.03
C ALA A 245 -0.92 3.52 6.43
N ILE A 246 0.10 3.57 5.58
CA ILE A 246 1.44 3.06 5.83
C ILE A 246 2.51 4.00 5.28
N ALA A 247 3.59 4.20 6.03
CA ALA A 247 4.79 4.90 5.59
C ALA A 247 6.04 4.28 6.21
N PHE A 248 7.21 4.56 5.64
CA PHE A 248 8.47 4.36 6.36
C PHE A 248 8.71 5.54 7.32
N ALA A 249 9.18 5.25 8.52
CA ALA A 249 9.62 6.26 9.49
C ALA A 249 10.90 6.97 9.02
N GLY A 250 11.30 8.04 9.70
CA GLY A 250 12.49 8.82 9.34
C GLY A 250 13.82 8.06 9.35
N ASN A 251 13.86 6.80 9.80
CA ASN A 251 15.02 5.91 9.73
C ASN A 251 15.00 4.99 8.49
N ASP A 252 14.06 5.18 7.57
CA ASP A 252 13.89 4.41 6.32
C ASP A 252 13.77 2.88 6.48
N ARG A 253 13.45 2.43 7.71
CA ARG A 253 13.37 1.01 8.06
C ARG A 253 12.06 0.65 8.74
N ASP A 254 11.77 1.34 9.85
CA ASP A 254 10.58 1.06 10.65
C ASP A 254 9.35 1.62 9.96
N LEU A 255 8.19 1.01 10.18
CA LEU A 255 6.94 1.44 9.58
C LEU A 255 6.17 2.36 10.54
N LEU A 256 5.50 3.34 9.96
CA LEU A 256 4.43 4.11 10.59
C LEU A 256 3.11 3.64 9.99
N VAL A 257 2.16 3.30 10.83
CA VAL A 257 0.83 2.85 10.40
C VAL A 257 -0.26 3.59 11.17
N SER A 258 -1.38 3.80 10.52
CA SER A 258 -2.56 4.40 11.12
C SER A 258 -3.84 3.74 10.58
N SER A 259 -4.99 4.21 11.03
CA SER A 259 -6.31 3.70 10.70
C SER A 259 -7.25 4.88 10.49
N GLU A 260 -8.29 4.69 9.74
CA GLU A 260 -9.44 5.59 9.75
C GLU A 260 -10.13 5.61 11.11
N GLY A 261 -10.93 6.66 11.31
CA GLY A 261 -11.66 6.94 12.55
C GLY A 261 -10.82 7.75 13.54
N LEU A 262 -11.48 8.63 14.29
CA LEU A 262 -10.82 9.47 15.29
C LEU A 262 -11.24 9.07 16.70
N PRO A 263 -10.30 9.09 17.68
CA PRO A 263 -8.86 9.37 17.51
C PRO A 263 -8.14 8.20 16.81
N ALA A 264 -7.20 8.52 15.90
CA ALA A 264 -6.40 7.53 15.20
C ALA A 264 -4.98 7.44 15.77
N ALA A 265 -4.54 6.25 16.16
CA ALA A 265 -3.17 6.06 16.64
C ALA A 265 -2.19 6.07 15.47
N LEU A 266 -1.16 6.92 15.52
CA LEU A 266 0.04 6.78 14.69
C LEU A 266 0.99 5.83 15.40
N THR A 267 1.13 4.62 14.87
CA THR A 267 1.90 3.54 15.51
C THR A 267 3.19 3.27 14.76
N LEU A 268 4.31 3.27 15.48
CA LEU A 268 5.60 2.80 14.98
C LEU A 268 5.69 1.29 15.12
N VAL A 269 6.03 0.61 14.04
CA VAL A 269 6.27 -0.83 13.99
C VAL A 269 7.72 -1.06 13.59
N PRO A 270 8.61 -1.45 14.53
CA PRO A 270 10.00 -1.72 14.21
C PRO A 270 10.13 -2.93 13.29
N VAL A 271 10.89 -2.80 12.20
CA VAL A 271 11.17 -3.88 11.25
C VAL A 271 12.66 -4.23 11.32
N ALA A 272 12.97 -5.53 11.39
CA ALA A 272 14.36 -6.01 11.35
C ALA A 272 15.03 -5.67 10.01
N ASP A 273 16.35 -5.69 10.00
CA ASP A 273 17.10 -5.52 8.76
C ASP A 273 16.73 -6.64 7.78
N LEU A 274 16.29 -6.26 6.59
CA LEU A 274 16.02 -7.21 5.52
C LEU A 274 17.37 -7.83 5.11
N ALA A 275 17.44 -9.17 5.12
CA ALA A 275 18.57 -9.83 4.52
C ALA A 275 18.62 -9.46 3.02
N PRO A 276 19.79 -9.17 2.43
CA PRO A 276 19.87 -8.97 1.00
C PRO A 276 19.27 -10.19 0.29
N ALA A 277 18.48 -9.96 -0.76
CA ALA A 277 17.95 -11.04 -1.56
C ALA A 277 19.11 -11.97 -1.95
N PRO A 278 18.97 -13.31 -1.79
CA PRO A 278 20.02 -14.22 -2.25
C PRO A 278 20.27 -13.91 -3.73
N ALA A 279 21.55 -13.66 -4.07
CA ALA A 279 21.93 -13.47 -5.46
C ALA A 279 21.38 -14.66 -6.25
N ALA A 280 20.62 -14.41 -7.32
CA ALA A 280 20.12 -15.46 -8.17
C ALA A 280 21.35 -16.24 -8.66
N ASP A 281 21.51 -17.47 -8.22
CA ASP A 281 22.53 -18.36 -8.75
C ASP A 281 22.28 -18.48 -10.26
N ALA A 282 23.28 -18.09 -11.04
CA ALA A 282 23.25 -18.31 -12.47
C ALA A 282 22.97 -19.80 -12.70
N PRO A 283 22.07 -20.19 -13.61
CA PRO A 283 21.77 -21.58 -13.83
C PRO A 283 23.04 -22.28 -14.34
N ASP A 284 23.66 -23.11 -13.49
CA ASP A 284 24.60 -24.12 -13.94
C ASP A 284 23.82 -25.03 -14.89
N GLY A 285 24.25 -25.05 -16.16
CA GLY A 285 23.67 -25.91 -17.15
C GLY A 285 23.90 -27.37 -16.80
N ASP A 286 22.89 -28.10 -16.94
CA ASP A 286 22.72 -29.45 -17.52
C ASP A 286 21.97 -30.45 -16.63
N ASP A 287 21.14 -31.23 -17.38
CA ASP A 287 20.48 -32.48 -17.02
C ASP A 287 19.10 -32.50 -16.35
N GLY A 288 18.16 -32.66 -17.23
CA GLY A 288 16.92 -33.40 -17.22
C GLY A 288 16.36 -33.98 -15.90
N ALA A 289 15.37 -33.30 -15.32
CA ALA A 289 14.35 -34.00 -14.54
C ALA A 289 12.99 -33.35 -14.80
N ALA A 290 12.06 -34.10 -15.33
CA ALA A 290 10.68 -33.73 -15.54
C ALA A 290 10.05 -33.25 -14.22
N ALA A 291 9.73 -31.99 -14.11
CA ALA A 291 8.96 -31.45 -13.00
C ALA A 291 7.54 -31.98 -13.06
N ALA A 292 7.16 -32.76 -12.05
CA ALA A 292 5.78 -33.13 -11.80
C ALA A 292 4.99 -31.84 -11.50
N ALA A 293 4.09 -31.46 -12.40
CA ALA A 293 3.08 -30.45 -12.15
C ALA A 293 2.19 -30.96 -11.00
N THR A 294 2.38 -30.39 -9.80
CA THR A 294 1.43 -30.57 -8.72
C THR A 294 0.19 -29.77 -9.05
N ASP A 295 -0.86 -30.49 -9.40
CA ASP A 295 -2.23 -29.99 -9.59
C ASP A 295 -2.71 -29.32 -8.29
N LEU A 296 -2.74 -27.97 -8.26
CA LEU A 296 -3.36 -27.17 -7.21
C LEU A 296 -4.87 -26.99 -7.47
N SER A 297 -5.56 -28.03 -7.93
CA SER A 297 -7.02 -28.04 -8.01
C SER A 297 -7.71 -28.36 -6.67
N GLY A 298 -7.23 -27.79 -5.57
CA GLY A 298 -7.97 -27.68 -4.31
C GLY A 298 -9.01 -26.57 -4.43
N GLY A 299 -10.04 -26.78 -5.25
CA GLY A 299 -11.07 -25.82 -5.55
C GLY A 299 -11.79 -25.34 -4.29
N VAL A 300 -11.72 -24.04 -4.01
CA VAL A 300 -12.68 -23.38 -3.12
C VAL A 300 -14.07 -23.63 -3.71
N ASN A 301 -14.97 -24.18 -2.89
CA ASN A 301 -16.34 -24.43 -3.31
C ASN A 301 -16.93 -23.12 -3.86
N PRO A 302 -17.46 -23.07 -5.09
CA PRO A 302 -17.94 -21.84 -5.72
C PRO A 302 -19.04 -21.14 -4.92
N VAL A 303 -19.75 -21.86 -4.04
CA VAL A 303 -20.72 -21.28 -3.11
C VAL A 303 -20.02 -20.47 -2.01
N THR A 304 -18.88 -20.93 -1.52
CA THR A 304 -18.10 -20.20 -0.48
C THR A 304 -17.44 -18.95 -1.06
N ALA A 305 -16.91 -19.04 -2.29
CA ALA A 305 -16.36 -17.89 -3.00
C ALA A 305 -17.45 -16.83 -3.29
N GLY A 306 -18.64 -17.25 -3.72
CA GLY A 306 -19.77 -16.37 -3.94
C GLY A 306 -20.30 -15.69 -2.68
N LEU A 307 -20.27 -16.37 -1.52
CA LEU A 307 -20.71 -15.79 -0.23
C LEU A 307 -19.67 -14.78 0.32
N VAL A 308 -18.40 -15.01 0.13
CA VAL A 308 -17.34 -14.07 0.52
C VAL A 308 -17.39 -12.81 -0.37
N ALA A 309 -17.52 -12.98 -1.68
CA ALA A 309 -17.66 -11.87 -2.62
C ALA A 309 -18.93 -11.03 -2.33
N ALA A 310 -20.06 -11.66 -2.05
CA ALA A 310 -21.30 -10.96 -1.70
C ALA A 310 -21.18 -10.22 -0.35
N GLY A 311 -20.48 -10.78 0.64
CA GLY A 311 -20.25 -10.16 1.94
C GLY A 311 -19.38 -8.90 1.84
N VAL A 312 -18.29 -8.96 1.09
CA VAL A 312 -17.38 -7.85 0.88
C VAL A 312 -18.04 -6.75 0.04
N ALA A 313 -18.73 -7.09 -1.04
CA ALA A 313 -19.49 -6.13 -1.83
C ALA A 313 -20.57 -5.41 -0.99
N THR A 314 -21.21 -6.10 -0.05
CA THR A 314 -22.23 -5.48 0.82
C THR A 314 -21.61 -4.47 1.79
N VAL A 315 -20.40 -4.74 2.31
CA VAL A 315 -19.69 -3.81 3.22
C VAL A 315 -19.14 -2.62 2.43
N LEU A 316 -18.56 -2.83 1.26
CA LEU A 316 -18.06 -1.76 0.38
C LEU A 316 -19.21 -0.84 -0.08
N VAL A 317 -20.36 -1.39 -0.48
CA VAL A 317 -21.57 -0.62 -0.83
C VAL A 317 -22.13 0.11 0.40
N TRP A 318 -22.04 -0.47 1.61
CA TRP A 318 -22.51 0.18 2.84
C TRP A 318 -21.60 1.35 3.23
N VAL A 319 -20.28 1.19 3.14
CA VAL A 319 -19.29 2.25 3.38
C VAL A 319 -19.41 3.34 2.31
N GLY A 320 -19.38 3.01 1.03
CA GLY A 320 -19.57 3.95 -0.07
C GLY A 320 -20.93 4.65 -0.06
N GLY A 321 -22.02 3.94 0.28
CA GLY A 321 -23.36 4.53 0.41
C GLY A 321 -23.52 5.46 1.62
N ARG A 322 -22.63 5.35 2.64
CA ARG A 322 -22.59 6.27 3.78
C ARG A 322 -21.84 7.56 3.44
N LEU A 323 -20.78 7.44 2.65
CA LEU A 323 -20.02 8.56 2.10
C LEU A 323 -20.88 9.39 1.12
N ARG A 324 -21.59 8.73 0.21
CA ARG A 324 -22.48 9.41 -0.75
C ARG A 324 -23.64 10.19 -0.08
N ARG A 325 -24.20 9.67 1.02
CA ARG A 325 -25.26 10.38 1.79
C ARG A 325 -24.73 11.61 2.53
N ARG A 326 -23.44 11.69 2.81
CA ARG A 326 -22.80 12.90 3.38
C ARG A 326 -22.53 13.98 2.33
N ARG A 327 -22.39 13.61 1.05
CA ARG A 327 -22.24 14.57 -0.08
C ARG A 327 -23.55 15.23 -0.49
N GLU A 328 -24.71 14.65 -0.16
CA GLU A 328 -26.05 15.16 -0.51
C GLU A 328 -26.75 15.93 0.65
N GLY A 329 -26.11 16.09 1.79
CA GLY A 329 -26.63 16.78 2.99
C GLY A 329 -25.79 17.97 3.39
#